data_203c9c1187bf6f95ebe3bd1291f0963c
#
_entry.id   203c9c1187bf6f95ebe3bd1291f0963c
#
_cell.length_a   1.000
_cell.length_b   1.000
_cell.length_c   1.000
_cell.angle_alpha   90.00
_cell.angle_beta   90.00
_cell.angle_gamma   90.00
#
_symmetry.space_group_name_H-M   'P 1'
#
loop_
_entity.id
_entity.type
_entity.pdbx_description
1 polymer ?
#
loop_
_entity_poly.entity_id
_entity_poly.type
_entity_poly.pdbx_seq_one_letter_code
_entity_poly.pdbx_strand_id
1 'polypeptide(L)'
;MDPGWGNDALAVIAAGLCTRIRSIHCQEIFDYSTYDQPYAVKVSCGFGQPMGREDPVPMLLLPSIPTMVWGGNIRLIARGLGLEIDEITEEVERLPLEESIDTVMGRFEKGTQGAFWLKVIGKSSGRERIVIDHITRIHPSCAPDWPQPDEGVGDHRVIVDGDPQLTILSRADVPGGTCADGGNTTAANRLLGALNWLSDQKPRIYDGLDVPMQSALAPEVEATRWADY
;
A
#
# COMPACT_ATOMS: atom_id res chain seq x y z
N MET A 1 1.56 -2.93 -4.12
CA MET A 1 1.94 -1.90 -5.12
C MET A 1 2.34 -0.60 -4.45
N ASP A 2 3.16 -0.71 -3.47
CA ASP A 2 3.65 0.42 -2.71
C ASP A 2 5.16 0.25 -2.46
N PRO A 3 6.00 1.17 -2.88
CA PRO A 3 5.71 2.42 -3.58
C PRO A 3 5.47 2.25 -5.09
N GLY A 4 4.95 3.29 -5.73
CA GLY A 4 4.87 3.46 -7.18
C GLY A 4 3.46 3.49 -7.77
N TRP A 5 2.43 3.20 -6.97
CA TRP A 5 1.05 3.23 -7.43
C TRP A 5 0.04 3.62 -6.33
N GLY A 6 -0.38 2.66 -5.46
CA GLY A 6 -1.54 2.81 -4.58
C GLY A 6 -1.44 3.95 -3.59
N ASN A 7 -0.28 4.11 -2.96
CA ASN A 7 -0.05 5.09 -1.89
C ASN A 7 0.73 6.32 -2.36
N ASP A 8 0.79 6.58 -3.67
CA ASP A 8 1.47 7.75 -4.24
C ASP A 8 0.86 8.19 -5.57
N ALA A 9 1.24 7.59 -6.71
CA ALA A 9 0.86 8.04 -8.04
C ALA A 9 -0.67 8.07 -8.25
N LEU A 10 -1.38 7.02 -7.83
CA LEU A 10 -2.84 6.92 -7.98
C LEU A 10 -3.55 8.04 -7.21
N ALA A 11 -3.07 8.39 -6.02
CA ALA A 11 -3.63 9.47 -5.22
C ALA A 11 -3.54 10.83 -5.93
N VAL A 12 -2.40 11.12 -6.55
CA VAL A 12 -2.21 12.37 -7.32
C VAL A 12 -3.06 12.38 -8.58
N ILE A 13 -3.14 11.26 -9.31
CA ILE A 13 -3.98 11.13 -10.50
C ILE A 13 -5.47 11.29 -10.14
N ALA A 14 -5.93 10.61 -9.08
CA ALA A 14 -7.31 10.71 -8.61
C ALA A 14 -7.68 12.14 -8.22
N ALA A 15 -6.80 12.82 -7.49
CA ALA A 15 -6.98 14.20 -7.08
C ALA A 15 -7.16 15.16 -8.26
N GLY A 16 -6.51 14.89 -9.41
CA GLY A 16 -6.65 15.67 -10.64
C GLY A 16 -8.07 15.66 -11.24
N LEU A 17 -8.95 14.76 -10.77
CA LEU A 17 -10.35 14.71 -11.18
C LEU A 17 -11.29 15.54 -10.29
N CYS A 18 -10.77 16.16 -9.23
CA CYS A 18 -11.53 16.93 -8.25
C CYS A 18 -11.19 18.42 -8.34
N THR A 19 -12.19 19.29 -8.20
CA THR A 19 -12.00 20.76 -8.17
C THR A 19 -11.59 21.28 -6.82
N ARG A 20 -11.97 20.57 -5.74
CA ARG A 20 -11.57 20.85 -4.35
C ARG A 20 -11.19 19.54 -3.69
N ILE A 21 -10.16 19.59 -2.86
CA ILE A 21 -9.70 18.41 -2.10
C ILE A 21 -9.62 18.81 -0.64
N ARG A 22 -10.37 18.11 0.20
CA ARG A 22 -10.36 18.27 1.64
C ARG A 22 -9.36 17.33 2.28
N SER A 23 -9.38 16.05 1.88
CA SER A 23 -8.41 15.05 2.29
C SER A 23 -8.28 13.93 1.26
N ILE A 24 -7.18 13.19 1.35
CA ILE A 24 -6.93 11.96 0.58
C ILE A 24 -6.62 10.85 1.57
N HIS A 25 -7.24 9.70 1.37
CA HIS A 25 -7.01 8.50 2.14
C HIS A 25 -6.60 7.35 1.21
N CYS A 26 -5.38 6.90 1.35
CA CYS A 26 -4.83 5.76 0.65
C CYS A 26 -4.87 4.56 1.58
N GLN A 27 -5.51 3.46 1.17
CA GLN A 27 -5.61 2.24 1.96
C GLN A 27 -4.99 1.08 1.20
N GLU A 28 -4.12 0.36 1.85
CA GLU A 28 -3.66 -0.96 1.44
C GLU A 28 -4.26 -2.00 2.39
N ILE A 29 -5.11 -2.87 1.87
CA ILE A 29 -5.80 -3.90 2.65
C ILE A 29 -5.37 -5.26 2.13
N PHE A 30 -4.61 -6.03 2.92
CA PHE A 30 -4.02 -7.27 2.46
C PHE A 30 -4.08 -8.40 3.50
N ASP A 31 -4.36 -9.60 2.97
CA ASP A 31 -4.18 -10.88 3.63
C ASP A 31 -2.89 -11.54 3.13
N TYR A 32 -1.99 -11.83 4.04
CA TYR A 32 -0.68 -12.40 3.75
C TYR A 32 -0.63 -13.93 3.87
N SER A 33 -1.77 -14.62 3.98
CA SER A 33 -1.82 -16.09 4.09
C SER A 33 -1.14 -16.80 2.92
N THR A 34 -1.15 -16.19 1.73
CA THR A 34 -0.53 -16.71 0.50
C THR A 34 0.80 -16.06 0.15
N TYR A 35 1.27 -15.10 0.96
CA TYR A 35 2.50 -14.35 0.69
C TYR A 35 3.72 -15.10 1.25
N ASP A 36 4.34 -15.96 0.44
CA ASP A 36 5.48 -16.79 0.85
C ASP A 36 6.78 -15.97 0.92
N GLN A 37 6.84 -15.08 1.91
CA GLN A 37 8.02 -14.25 2.22
C GLN A 37 8.27 -14.26 3.73
N PRO A 38 8.86 -15.33 4.29
CA PRO A 38 8.98 -15.50 5.73
C PRO A 38 9.65 -14.35 6.47
N TYR A 39 10.66 -13.72 5.87
CA TYR A 39 11.34 -12.58 6.49
C TYR A 39 10.40 -11.37 6.60
N ALA A 40 9.72 -11.01 5.51
CA ALA A 40 8.79 -9.89 5.51
C ALA A 40 7.65 -10.15 6.51
N VAL A 41 7.03 -11.32 6.45
CA VAL A 41 5.84 -11.66 7.22
C VAL A 41 6.14 -11.89 8.70
N LYS A 42 7.12 -12.75 9.02
CA LYS A 42 7.39 -13.16 10.41
C LYS A 42 8.33 -12.20 11.15
N VAL A 43 9.30 -11.61 10.45
CA VAL A 43 10.31 -10.75 11.08
C VAL A 43 9.91 -9.28 11.00
N SER A 44 9.66 -8.76 9.80
CA SER A 44 9.38 -7.33 9.62
C SER A 44 7.99 -6.96 10.14
N CYS A 45 6.95 -7.69 9.70
CA CYS A 45 5.57 -7.47 10.12
C CYS A 45 5.24 -8.08 11.50
N GLY A 46 5.97 -9.12 11.91
CA GLY A 46 5.83 -9.74 13.23
C GLY A 46 4.66 -10.70 13.38
N PHE A 47 4.09 -11.21 12.28
CA PHE A 47 3.05 -12.22 12.38
C PHE A 47 3.57 -13.49 13.07
N GLY A 48 2.79 -14.03 13.98
CA GLY A 48 3.18 -15.17 14.81
C GLY A 48 4.10 -14.83 15.98
N GLN A 49 4.48 -13.56 16.16
CA GLN A 49 5.25 -13.14 17.34
C GLN A 49 4.33 -12.97 18.56
N PRO A 50 4.82 -13.21 19.78
CA PRO A 50 4.07 -12.96 20.99
C PRO A 50 3.74 -11.46 21.14
N MET A 51 2.68 -11.15 21.88
CA MET A 51 2.16 -9.79 22.04
C MET A 51 2.08 -9.34 23.51
N GLY A 52 2.84 -9.96 24.40
CA GLY A 52 2.93 -9.55 25.80
C GLY A 52 3.58 -8.17 25.95
N ARG A 53 3.37 -7.54 27.09
CA ARG A 53 3.85 -6.19 27.37
C ARG A 53 5.38 -6.06 27.29
N GLU A 54 6.10 -7.15 27.60
CA GLU A 54 7.57 -7.21 27.60
C GLU A 54 8.15 -7.80 26.32
N ASP A 55 7.28 -8.26 25.39
CA ASP A 55 7.72 -8.84 24.14
C ASP A 55 8.17 -7.73 23.16
N PRO A 56 9.13 -8.05 22.29
CA PRO A 56 9.62 -7.06 21.32
C PRO A 56 8.52 -6.64 20.35
N VAL A 57 8.49 -5.37 20.02
CA VAL A 57 7.64 -4.84 18.94
C VAL A 57 8.29 -5.19 17.60
N PRO A 58 7.54 -5.71 16.61
CA PRO A 58 8.06 -5.98 15.27
C PRO A 58 8.71 -4.75 14.64
N MET A 59 9.75 -4.96 13.85
CA MET A 59 10.57 -3.89 13.29
C MET A 59 9.74 -2.82 12.56
N LEU A 60 8.79 -3.24 11.73
CA LEU A 60 7.95 -2.33 10.95
C LEU A 60 7.04 -1.45 11.82
N LEU A 61 6.71 -1.91 13.02
CA LEU A 61 5.77 -1.28 13.94
C LEU A 61 6.47 -0.52 15.09
N LEU A 62 7.80 -0.43 15.07
CA LEU A 62 8.55 0.39 16.03
C LEU A 62 8.25 1.87 15.82
N PRO A 63 8.21 2.67 16.91
CA PRO A 63 8.00 4.11 16.82
C PRO A 63 8.91 4.79 15.79
N SER A 64 8.33 5.65 14.98
CA SER A 64 8.96 6.39 13.87
C SER A 64 9.31 5.56 12.63
N ILE A 65 9.25 4.24 12.66
CA ILE A 65 9.50 3.41 11.46
C ILE A 65 8.40 3.58 10.42
N PRO A 66 7.09 3.51 10.75
CA PRO A 66 6.03 3.82 9.78
C PRO A 66 6.21 5.20 9.12
N THR A 67 6.49 6.23 9.90
CA THR A 67 6.74 7.58 9.36
C THR A 67 8.00 7.63 8.48
N MET A 68 9.04 6.89 8.82
CA MET A 68 10.26 6.81 8.00
C MET A 68 9.98 6.14 6.65
N VAL A 69 9.14 5.10 6.63
CA VAL A 69 8.81 4.34 5.41
C VAL A 69 7.81 5.11 4.53
N TRP A 70 6.70 5.59 5.07
CA TRP A 70 5.60 6.17 4.28
C TRP A 70 5.49 7.69 4.35
N GLY A 71 6.26 8.37 5.18
CA GLY A 71 6.28 9.82 5.20
C GLY A 71 6.77 10.46 3.90
N GLY A 72 7.57 9.71 3.11
CA GLY A 72 7.95 10.09 1.76
C GLY A 72 6.76 10.17 0.81
N ASN A 73 5.84 9.20 0.88
CA ASN A 73 4.61 9.16 0.09
C ASN A 73 3.68 10.33 0.45
N ILE A 74 3.51 10.63 1.75
CA ILE A 74 2.78 11.82 2.23
C ILE A 74 3.33 13.09 1.57
N ARG A 75 4.65 13.28 1.60
CA ARG A 75 5.30 14.47 1.02
C ARG A 75 5.18 14.52 -0.49
N LEU A 76 5.25 13.37 -1.16
CA LEU A 76 5.10 13.27 -2.61
C LEU A 76 3.68 13.66 -3.04
N ILE A 77 2.65 13.11 -2.38
CA ILE A 77 1.25 13.46 -2.65
C ILE A 77 1.04 14.96 -2.37
N ALA A 78 1.49 15.46 -1.22
CA ALA A 78 1.36 16.86 -0.84
C ALA A 78 2.00 17.79 -1.89
N ARG A 79 3.20 17.46 -2.39
CA ARG A 79 3.86 18.22 -3.44
C ARG A 79 3.07 18.18 -4.75
N GLY A 80 2.54 17.02 -5.13
CA GLY A 80 1.69 16.87 -6.33
C GLY A 80 0.42 17.72 -6.29
N LEU A 81 -0.07 17.99 -5.08
CA LEU A 81 -1.27 18.81 -4.84
C LEU A 81 -0.97 20.28 -4.54
N GLY A 82 0.29 20.67 -4.39
CA GLY A 82 0.66 21.99 -3.89
C GLY A 82 0.22 22.25 -2.45
N LEU A 83 0.15 21.19 -1.62
CA LEU A 83 -0.28 21.26 -0.23
C LEU A 83 0.93 21.27 0.71
N GLU A 84 0.92 22.16 1.69
CA GLU A 84 1.91 22.15 2.77
C GLU A 84 1.48 21.19 3.89
N ILE A 85 2.40 20.31 4.31
CA ILE A 85 2.25 19.43 5.47
C ILE A 85 3.19 19.93 6.56
N ASP A 86 2.62 20.29 7.70
CA ASP A 86 3.34 20.84 8.86
C ASP A 86 3.66 19.77 9.92
N GLU A 87 2.91 18.66 9.92
CA GLU A 87 3.12 17.56 10.85
C GLU A 87 2.87 16.20 10.16
N ILE A 88 3.68 15.19 10.49
CA ILE A 88 3.42 13.79 10.13
C ILE A 88 3.41 12.99 11.43
N THR A 89 2.32 12.26 11.67
CA THR A 89 2.12 11.39 12.84
C THR A 89 1.86 9.96 12.40
N GLU A 90 1.93 9.02 13.34
CA GLU A 90 1.63 7.62 13.10
C GLU A 90 0.78 7.02 14.20
N GLU A 91 -0.03 6.03 13.85
CA GLU A 91 -0.85 5.23 14.74
C GLU A 91 -0.65 3.76 14.39
N VAL A 92 -0.56 2.90 15.39
CA VAL A 92 -0.39 1.46 15.20
C VAL A 92 -1.30 0.71 16.14
N GLU A 93 -2.10 -0.18 15.60
CA GLU A 93 -2.92 -1.14 16.33
C GLU A 93 -2.51 -2.56 15.94
N ARG A 94 -2.53 -3.49 16.90
CA ARG A 94 -2.17 -4.90 16.69
C ARG A 94 -3.23 -5.79 17.32
N LEU A 95 -3.60 -6.88 16.66
CA LEU A 95 -4.54 -7.86 17.19
C LEU A 95 -3.96 -9.27 17.17
N PRO A 96 -4.21 -10.06 18.23
CA PRO A 96 -3.78 -11.44 18.29
C PRO A 96 -4.67 -12.36 17.45
N LEU A 97 -4.15 -13.52 17.10
CA LEU A 97 -4.93 -14.62 16.56
C LEU A 97 -5.89 -15.18 17.62
N GLU A 98 -7.16 -15.31 17.29
CA GLU A 98 -8.17 -15.93 18.14
C GLU A 98 -8.10 -17.47 18.11
N GLU A 99 -7.56 -18.02 17.03
CA GLU A 99 -7.31 -19.45 16.85
C GLU A 99 -6.00 -19.68 16.09
N SER A 100 -5.43 -20.88 16.21
CA SER A 100 -4.24 -21.23 15.41
C SER A 100 -4.62 -21.49 13.98
N ILE A 101 -3.82 -21.00 13.01
CA ILE A 101 -4.08 -21.11 11.58
C ILE A 101 -2.87 -21.69 10.84
N ASP A 102 -3.13 -22.33 9.71
CA ASP A 102 -2.11 -22.83 8.79
C ASP A 102 -2.10 -21.99 7.51
N THR A 103 -0.92 -21.61 7.06
CA THR A 103 -0.69 -20.83 5.82
C THR A 103 0.42 -21.49 4.99
N VAL A 104 0.74 -20.91 3.83
CA VAL A 104 1.88 -21.37 3.02
C VAL A 104 3.22 -21.29 3.76
N MET A 105 3.32 -20.46 4.81
CA MET A 105 4.52 -20.31 5.64
C MET A 105 4.52 -21.21 6.89
N GLY A 106 3.56 -22.12 7.00
CA GLY A 106 3.36 -22.99 8.14
C GLY A 106 2.34 -22.45 9.15
N ARG A 107 2.38 -23.01 10.35
CA ARG A 107 1.42 -22.75 11.42
C ARG A 107 1.74 -21.47 12.19
N PHE A 108 0.69 -20.72 12.49
CA PHE A 108 0.69 -19.56 13.39
C PHE A 108 -0.19 -19.87 14.59
N GLU A 109 0.31 -19.66 15.79
CA GLU A 109 -0.36 -20.08 17.01
C GLU A 109 -1.31 -19.01 17.56
N LYS A 110 -2.44 -19.47 18.15
CA LYS A 110 -3.36 -18.64 18.90
C LYS A 110 -2.64 -17.73 19.90
N GLY A 111 -3.07 -16.46 20.00
CA GLY A 111 -2.51 -15.48 20.93
C GLY A 111 -1.27 -14.76 20.41
N THR A 112 -0.70 -15.20 19.29
CA THR A 112 0.36 -14.47 18.60
C THR A 112 -0.23 -13.41 17.68
N GLN A 113 0.58 -12.46 17.20
CA GLN A 113 0.10 -11.38 16.31
C GLN A 113 -0.50 -11.94 15.01
N GLY A 114 -1.77 -11.62 14.75
CA GLY A 114 -2.54 -12.04 13.58
C GLY A 114 -2.88 -10.90 12.62
N ALA A 115 -2.91 -9.66 13.11
CA ALA A 115 -3.20 -8.49 12.29
C ALA A 115 -2.50 -7.25 12.87
N PHE A 116 -2.26 -6.27 11.99
CA PHE A 116 -1.94 -4.91 12.39
C PHE A 116 -2.62 -3.90 11.48
N TRP A 117 -2.94 -2.74 12.04
CA TRP A 117 -3.38 -1.55 11.34
C TRP A 117 -2.42 -0.42 11.66
N LEU A 118 -1.73 0.04 10.67
CA LEU A 118 -0.80 1.15 10.80
C LEU A 118 -1.30 2.31 9.94
N LYS A 119 -1.24 3.51 10.47
CA LYS A 119 -1.56 4.76 9.76
C LYS A 119 -0.39 5.70 9.82
N VAL A 120 -0.12 6.36 8.69
CA VAL A 120 0.76 7.53 8.62
C VAL A 120 -0.07 8.71 8.14
N ILE A 121 -0.09 9.78 8.93
CA ILE A 121 -1.05 10.88 8.80
C ILE A 121 -0.30 12.19 8.59
N GLY A 122 -0.48 12.79 7.41
CA GLY A 122 0.00 14.13 7.09
C GLY A 122 -1.05 15.17 7.44
N LYS A 123 -0.68 16.14 8.29
CA LYS A 123 -1.56 17.22 8.75
C LYS A 123 -1.13 18.57 8.21
N SER A 124 -2.10 19.44 8.01
CA SER A 124 -1.93 20.84 7.68
C SER A 124 -2.86 21.68 8.53
N SER A 125 -2.31 22.59 9.31
CA SER A 125 -3.05 23.44 10.25
C SER A 125 -3.92 22.60 11.21
N GLY A 126 -3.35 21.51 11.74
CA GLY A 126 -4.00 20.61 12.69
C GLY A 126 -5.09 19.70 12.08
N ARG A 127 -5.30 19.71 10.76
CA ARG A 127 -6.27 18.86 10.06
C ARG A 127 -5.56 17.76 9.29
N GLU A 128 -6.08 16.55 9.37
CA GLU A 128 -5.64 15.44 8.54
C GLU A 128 -5.94 15.74 7.08
N ARG A 129 -4.91 15.68 6.24
CA ARG A 129 -5.02 15.99 4.81
C ARG A 129 -4.69 14.79 3.94
N ILE A 130 -3.73 14.00 4.36
CA ILE A 130 -3.32 12.78 3.65
C ILE A 130 -3.15 11.70 4.70
N VAL A 131 -3.82 10.58 4.52
CA VAL A 131 -3.72 9.40 5.38
C VAL A 131 -3.29 8.22 4.52
N ILE A 132 -2.31 7.47 4.99
CA ILE A 132 -1.89 6.20 4.39
C ILE A 132 -2.13 5.12 5.43
N ASP A 133 -3.01 4.18 5.09
CA ASP A 133 -3.36 3.03 5.91
C ASP A 133 -2.77 1.74 5.35
N HIS A 134 -2.14 0.97 6.22
CA HIS A 134 -1.83 -0.43 5.98
C HIS A 134 -2.64 -1.31 6.94
N ILE A 135 -3.58 -2.07 6.40
CA ILE A 135 -4.46 -2.97 7.13
C ILE A 135 -4.09 -4.38 6.70
N THR A 136 -3.25 -5.02 7.49
CA THR A 136 -2.61 -6.27 7.09
C THR A 136 -2.94 -7.39 8.06
N ARG A 137 -3.30 -8.55 7.51
CA ARG A 137 -3.69 -9.78 8.22
C ARG A 137 -2.87 -10.95 7.75
N ILE A 138 -2.75 -11.97 8.58
CA ILE A 138 -2.18 -13.26 8.18
C ILE A 138 -3.25 -14.24 7.70
N HIS A 139 -4.53 -13.93 7.90
CA HIS A 139 -5.66 -14.74 7.47
C HIS A 139 -6.94 -13.91 7.44
N PRO A 140 -7.91 -14.19 6.54
CA PRO A 140 -9.17 -13.42 6.43
C PRO A 140 -10.00 -13.36 7.72
N SER A 141 -9.89 -14.38 8.60
CA SER A 141 -10.59 -14.39 9.90
C SER A 141 -10.00 -13.41 10.93
N CYS A 142 -8.81 -12.88 10.69
CA CYS A 142 -8.19 -11.94 11.63
C CYS A 142 -8.81 -10.54 11.49
N ALA A 143 -9.09 -9.89 12.62
CA ALA A 143 -9.61 -8.53 12.65
C ALA A 143 -10.84 -8.33 11.74
N PRO A 144 -11.94 -9.10 11.92
CA PRO A 144 -13.08 -9.06 11.02
C PRO A 144 -13.80 -7.70 10.98
N ASP A 145 -13.68 -6.91 12.06
CA ASP A 145 -14.29 -5.58 12.18
C ASP A 145 -13.48 -4.47 11.49
N TRP A 146 -12.24 -4.76 11.08
CA TRP A 146 -11.44 -3.81 10.32
C TRP A 146 -11.84 -3.81 8.84
N PRO A 147 -11.52 -2.74 8.08
CA PRO A 147 -11.80 -2.71 6.66
C PRO A 147 -11.32 -3.99 5.95
N GLN A 148 -12.19 -4.54 5.12
CA GLN A 148 -11.94 -5.74 4.34
C GLN A 148 -11.67 -5.38 2.88
N PRO A 149 -10.92 -6.18 2.11
CA PRO A 149 -10.85 -6.01 0.68
C PRO A 149 -12.25 -6.18 0.06
N ASP A 150 -12.50 -5.50 -1.06
CA ASP A 150 -13.78 -5.56 -1.74
C ASP A 150 -14.02 -6.96 -2.32
N GLU A 151 -12.97 -7.52 -2.91
CA GLU A 151 -12.94 -8.89 -3.40
C GLU A 151 -11.56 -9.52 -3.16
N GLY A 152 -11.53 -10.85 -3.01
CA GLY A 152 -10.29 -11.62 -2.88
C GLY A 152 -9.53 -11.36 -1.59
N VAL A 153 -8.21 -11.35 -1.65
CA VAL A 153 -7.31 -11.29 -0.49
C VAL A 153 -6.63 -9.93 -0.31
N GLY A 154 -6.84 -8.98 -1.23
CA GLY A 154 -6.25 -7.67 -1.08
C GLY A 154 -6.60 -6.68 -2.18
N ASP A 155 -6.67 -5.42 -1.82
CA ASP A 155 -6.85 -4.29 -2.72
C ASP A 155 -6.14 -3.03 -2.21
N HIS A 156 -5.99 -2.05 -3.11
CA HIS A 156 -5.63 -0.68 -2.78
C HIS A 156 -6.79 0.23 -3.09
N ARG A 157 -7.10 1.15 -2.18
CA ARG A 157 -8.13 2.17 -2.37
C ARG A 157 -7.53 3.55 -2.23
N VAL A 158 -7.95 4.45 -3.11
CA VAL A 158 -7.74 5.89 -2.95
C VAL A 158 -9.10 6.54 -2.83
N ILE A 159 -9.35 7.16 -1.67
CA ILE A 159 -10.56 7.89 -1.37
C ILE A 159 -10.20 9.37 -1.31
N VAL A 160 -10.77 10.17 -2.21
CA VAL A 160 -10.62 11.63 -2.21
C VAL A 160 -11.90 12.24 -1.64
N ASP A 161 -11.81 12.84 -0.46
CA ASP A 161 -12.85 13.75 0.02
C ASP A 161 -12.69 15.08 -0.70
N GLY A 162 -13.44 15.24 -1.76
CA GLY A 162 -13.34 16.36 -2.70
C GLY A 162 -14.66 16.67 -3.39
N ASP A 163 -14.59 17.52 -4.40
CA ASP A 163 -15.72 17.86 -5.27
C ASP A 163 -15.38 17.47 -6.72
N PRO A 164 -15.91 16.33 -7.24
CA PRO A 164 -16.72 15.33 -6.54
C PRO A 164 -15.94 14.52 -5.52
N GLN A 165 -16.64 13.81 -4.62
CA GLN A 165 -16.03 12.73 -3.84
C GLN A 165 -15.70 11.57 -4.78
N LEU A 166 -14.51 11.00 -4.65
CA LEU A 166 -14.05 9.95 -5.54
C LEU A 166 -13.47 8.77 -4.74
N THR A 167 -13.80 7.56 -5.16
CA THR A 167 -13.16 6.34 -4.68
C THR A 167 -12.65 5.55 -5.88
N ILE A 168 -11.37 5.22 -5.88
CA ILE A 168 -10.76 4.34 -6.88
C ILE A 168 -10.23 3.10 -6.16
N LEU A 169 -10.64 1.94 -6.65
CA LEU A 169 -10.15 0.65 -6.21
C LEU A 169 -9.20 0.09 -7.27
N SER A 170 -8.08 -0.44 -6.82
CA SER A 170 -7.08 -1.06 -7.67
C SER A 170 -6.68 -2.42 -7.11
N ARG A 171 -6.79 -3.46 -7.95
CA ARG A 171 -6.34 -4.81 -7.67
C ARG A 171 -5.42 -5.29 -8.80
N ALA A 172 -4.43 -6.09 -8.46
CA ALA A 172 -3.56 -6.71 -9.44
C ALA A 172 -3.57 -8.22 -9.24
N ASP A 173 -3.96 -8.94 -10.26
CA ASP A 173 -3.97 -10.39 -10.30
C ASP A 173 -3.03 -10.90 -11.39
N VAL A 174 -2.43 -12.06 -11.17
CA VAL A 174 -1.63 -12.77 -12.17
C VAL A 174 -2.34 -14.07 -12.50
N PRO A 175 -2.60 -14.39 -13.76
CA PRO A 175 -3.24 -15.65 -14.12
C PRO A 175 -2.47 -16.85 -13.56
N GLY A 176 -3.15 -17.66 -12.73
CA GLY A 176 -2.55 -18.80 -12.04
C GLY A 176 -1.65 -18.47 -10.85
N GLY A 177 -1.52 -17.20 -10.49
CA GLY A 177 -0.80 -16.72 -9.32
C GLY A 177 -1.71 -16.23 -8.20
N THR A 178 -1.11 -15.56 -7.22
CA THR A 178 -1.78 -14.94 -6.08
C THR A 178 -1.87 -13.43 -6.25
N CYS A 179 -2.66 -12.76 -5.42
CA CYS A 179 -2.70 -11.30 -5.35
C CYS A 179 -1.33 -10.71 -4.93
N ALA A 180 -0.57 -11.43 -4.10
CA ALA A 180 0.80 -11.05 -3.73
C ALA A 180 1.73 -11.06 -4.95
N ASP A 181 1.59 -12.06 -5.85
CA ASP A 181 2.33 -12.10 -7.12
C ASP A 181 1.96 -10.91 -8.01
N GLY A 182 0.67 -10.56 -8.06
CA GLY A 182 0.17 -9.37 -8.76
C GLY A 182 0.79 -8.10 -8.23
N GLY A 183 0.82 -7.91 -6.91
CA GLY A 183 1.46 -6.78 -6.25
C GLY A 183 2.94 -6.66 -6.56
N ASN A 184 3.70 -7.76 -6.44
CA ASN A 184 5.13 -7.81 -6.74
C ASN A 184 5.41 -7.53 -8.23
N THR A 185 4.62 -8.12 -9.13
CA THR A 185 4.75 -7.93 -10.58
C THR A 185 4.52 -6.48 -10.99
N THR A 186 3.50 -5.83 -10.44
CA THR A 186 3.22 -4.41 -10.74
C THR A 186 4.32 -3.49 -10.22
N ALA A 187 4.87 -3.74 -9.03
CA ALA A 187 6.00 -3.00 -8.50
C ALA A 187 7.24 -3.15 -9.40
N ALA A 188 7.58 -4.37 -9.80
CA ALA A 188 8.67 -4.64 -10.74
C ALA A 188 8.47 -3.94 -12.08
N ASN A 189 7.27 -4.04 -12.66
CA ASN A 189 6.93 -3.40 -13.94
C ASN A 189 7.01 -1.87 -13.87
N ARG A 190 6.64 -1.26 -12.74
CA ARG A 190 6.80 0.19 -12.52
C ARG A 190 8.26 0.62 -12.57
N LEU A 191 9.16 -0.17 -11.98
CA LEU A 191 10.60 0.08 -12.04
C LEU A 191 11.15 -0.13 -13.46
N LEU A 192 10.79 -1.23 -14.12
CA LEU A 192 11.22 -1.53 -15.48
C LEU A 192 10.74 -0.47 -16.47
N GLY A 193 9.49 0.00 -16.33
CA GLY A 193 8.94 1.07 -17.16
C GLY A 193 9.68 2.39 -17.04
N ALA A 194 10.36 2.64 -15.93
CA ALA A 194 11.15 3.84 -15.73
C ALA A 194 12.52 3.81 -16.43
N LEU A 195 13.07 2.63 -16.75
CA LEU A 195 14.46 2.49 -17.19
C LEU A 195 14.77 3.27 -18.47
N ASN A 196 13.97 3.10 -19.52
CA ASN A 196 14.21 3.76 -20.80
C ASN A 196 14.15 5.28 -20.66
N TRP A 197 13.13 5.78 -19.95
CA TRP A 197 12.99 7.20 -19.68
C TRP A 197 14.17 7.73 -18.88
N LEU A 198 14.58 7.02 -17.82
CA LEU A 198 15.66 7.44 -16.91
C LEU A 198 17.02 7.51 -17.62
N SER A 199 17.29 6.60 -18.58
CA SER A 199 18.55 6.58 -19.34
C SER A 199 18.79 7.86 -20.15
N ASP A 200 17.71 8.54 -20.55
CA ASP A 200 17.77 9.77 -21.34
C ASP A 200 17.77 11.04 -20.49
N GLN A 201 17.69 10.90 -19.17
CA GLN A 201 17.60 12.05 -18.28
C GLN A 201 19.00 12.57 -17.85
N LYS A 202 19.07 13.85 -17.54
CA LYS A 202 20.26 14.45 -16.93
C LYS A 202 20.44 13.92 -15.50
N PRO A 203 21.69 13.78 -15.02
CA PRO A 203 21.93 13.36 -13.64
C PRO A 203 21.26 14.29 -12.61
N ARG A 204 20.29 13.78 -11.86
CA ARG A 204 19.64 14.39 -10.69
C ARG A 204 18.83 13.32 -9.93
N ILE A 205 18.21 13.71 -8.83
CA ILE A 205 17.22 12.87 -8.14
C ILE A 205 15.86 13.06 -8.83
N TYR A 206 15.25 11.96 -9.21
CA TYR A 206 13.90 11.87 -9.75
C TYR A 206 13.00 11.11 -8.81
N ASP A 207 11.73 11.44 -8.74
CA ASP A 207 10.75 10.73 -7.92
C ASP A 207 9.51 10.29 -8.73
N GLY A 208 8.49 9.78 -8.04
CA GLY A 208 7.29 9.24 -8.66
C GLY A 208 6.47 10.25 -9.46
N LEU A 209 6.63 11.54 -9.24
CA LEU A 209 5.96 12.60 -10.03
C LEU A 209 6.71 12.94 -11.32
N ASP A 210 8.02 12.72 -11.34
CA ASP A 210 8.84 12.94 -12.54
C ASP A 210 8.70 11.79 -13.54
N VAL A 211 8.61 10.56 -13.04
CA VAL A 211 8.64 9.35 -13.86
C VAL A 211 7.28 9.10 -14.52
N PRO A 212 7.20 9.07 -15.87
CA PRO A 212 5.94 8.86 -16.55
C PRO A 212 5.35 7.46 -16.28
N MET A 213 4.03 7.37 -16.38
CA MET A 213 3.32 6.08 -16.38
C MET A 213 3.41 5.47 -17.77
N GLN A 214 4.31 4.53 -17.96
CA GLN A 214 4.49 3.82 -19.22
C GLN A 214 4.75 2.34 -18.99
N SER A 215 4.38 1.53 -19.98
CA SER A 215 4.61 0.09 -19.94
C SER A 215 6.11 -0.23 -19.92
N ALA A 216 6.47 -1.27 -19.19
CA ALA A 216 7.85 -1.79 -19.17
C ALA A 216 8.31 -2.33 -20.54
N LEU A 217 7.40 -2.84 -21.33
CA LEU A 217 7.60 -3.29 -22.70
C LEU A 217 6.68 -2.50 -23.62
N ALA A 218 7.16 -2.16 -24.83
CA ALA A 218 6.27 -1.61 -25.85
C ALA A 218 5.12 -2.61 -26.06
N PRO A 219 3.86 -2.20 -25.96
CA PRO A 219 2.76 -3.11 -26.21
C PRO A 219 2.87 -3.58 -27.66
N GLU A 220 3.11 -4.86 -27.88
CA GLU A 220 2.74 -5.52 -29.12
C GLU A 220 1.21 -5.56 -29.15
N VAL A 221 0.60 -4.43 -29.51
CA VAL A 221 -0.84 -4.37 -29.74
C VAL A 221 -1.07 -5.04 -31.08
N GLU A 222 -1.30 -6.34 -31.06
CA GLU A 222 -1.97 -6.98 -32.20
C GLU A 222 -3.33 -6.31 -32.31
N ALA A 223 -3.55 -5.57 -33.40
CA ALA A 223 -4.76 -4.82 -33.67
C ALA A 223 -6.06 -5.68 -33.64
N THR A 224 -5.91 -7.00 -33.66
CA THR A 224 -6.97 -7.99 -33.59
C THR A 224 -7.57 -8.20 -32.18
N ARG A 225 -6.89 -7.80 -31.09
CA ARG A 225 -7.40 -8.01 -29.73
C ARG A 225 -8.46 -7.02 -29.26
N TRP A 226 -8.60 -5.88 -29.93
CA TRP A 226 -9.62 -4.88 -29.59
C TRP A 226 -10.97 -5.10 -30.28
N ALA A 227 -11.04 -6.03 -31.24
CA ALA A 227 -12.28 -6.38 -31.94
C ALA A 227 -13.11 -7.46 -31.22
N ASP A 228 -12.59 -8.06 -30.15
CA ASP A 228 -13.23 -9.14 -29.42
C ASP A 228 -13.85 -8.69 -28.06
N TYR A 229 -13.92 -7.37 -27.81
CA TYR A 229 -14.57 -6.78 -26.61
C TYR A 229 -15.77 -5.94 -26.95
#